data_cfd8af8edf358da8e1c673f6d38e20da
#
_entry.id   cfd8af8edf358da8e1c673f6d38e20da
#
_cell.length_a   1.000
_cell.length_b   1.000
_cell.length_c   1.000
_cell.angle_alpha   90.00
_cell.angle_beta   90.00
_cell.angle_gamma   90.00
#
_symmetry.space_group_name_H-M   'P 1'
#
loop_
_entity.id
_entity.type
_entity.pdbx_description
1 polymer ?
#
loop_
_entity_poly.entity_id
_entity_poly.type
_entity_poly.pdbx_seq_one_letter_code
_entity_poly.pdbx_strand_id
1 'polypeptide(L)'
;MTMRTNCILLLAILLGAFPLNRVHADESGSIILYTPYTKISVTPGASIDYSIDLINNTDGVTNANLSVSGLPGSWKHEIKSGGWTLSQLSVLPQEKKTFNLKVEVPLKVNKGSYHFTVFAGETKLPLEVVVAQKGTYQTEFTTDQPNMQGNSKSTFTFNATLKNQTADQQLYALMAN
;
A
#
# COMPACT_ATOMS: atom_id res chain seq x y z
N MET A 1 -12.86 69.86 -70.01
CA MET A 1 -11.65 70.07 -69.23
C MET A 1 -11.90 69.39 -67.90
N THR A 2 -11.54 68.14 -67.80
CA THR A 2 -11.94 67.16 -66.75
C THR A 2 -10.81 66.82 -65.87
N MET A 3 -10.91 67.19 -64.59
CA MET A 3 -9.98 66.91 -63.56
C MET A 3 -10.35 65.55 -62.93
N ARG A 4 -9.49 64.52 -63.11
CA ARG A 4 -9.67 63.24 -62.48
C ARG A 4 -8.94 63.24 -61.12
N THR A 5 -9.71 63.13 -60.07
CA THR A 5 -9.21 63.02 -58.72
C THR A 5 -8.98 61.54 -58.44
N ASN A 6 -7.72 61.14 -58.23
CA ASN A 6 -7.35 59.83 -57.80
C ASN A 6 -7.56 59.69 -56.28
N CYS A 7 -8.48 58.90 -55.88
CA CYS A 7 -8.70 58.52 -54.51
C CYS A 7 -7.78 57.37 -54.13
N ILE A 8 -6.67 57.60 -53.47
CA ILE A 8 -5.78 56.59 -52.95
C ILE A 8 -6.36 56.12 -51.61
N LEU A 9 -6.90 54.94 -51.62
CA LEU A 9 -7.41 54.25 -50.47
C LEU A 9 -6.22 53.73 -49.60
N LEU A 10 -5.89 54.44 -48.55
CA LEU A 10 -4.90 54.04 -47.59
C LEU A 10 -5.53 53.02 -46.63
N LEU A 11 -5.31 51.74 -46.95
CA LEU A 11 -5.67 50.61 -46.06
C LEU A 11 -4.65 50.52 -44.91
N ALA A 12 -4.97 51.16 -43.80
CA ALA A 12 -4.19 51.02 -42.58
C ALA A 12 -4.41 49.61 -42.00
N ILE A 13 -3.47 48.73 -42.18
CA ILE A 13 -3.40 47.43 -41.48
C ILE A 13 -3.05 47.70 -40.03
N LEU A 14 -4.06 47.69 -39.18
CA LEU A 14 -3.93 47.72 -37.74
C LEU A 14 -3.49 46.36 -37.29
N LEU A 15 -2.15 46.09 -37.29
CA LEU A 15 -1.59 44.88 -36.64
C LEU A 15 -1.80 45.09 -35.12
N GLY A 16 -2.90 44.55 -34.61
CA GLY A 16 -3.11 44.42 -33.19
C GLY A 16 -2.03 43.51 -32.60
N ALA A 17 -1.12 44.12 -31.85
CA ALA A 17 -0.19 43.38 -31.00
C ALA A 17 -1.03 42.69 -29.90
N PHE A 18 -1.48 41.47 -30.15
CA PHE A 18 -1.95 40.60 -29.09
C PHE A 18 -0.77 40.32 -28.19
N PRO A 19 -0.79 40.66 -26.91
CA PRO A 19 0.19 40.17 -25.99
C PRO A 19 0.02 38.64 -25.97
N LEU A 20 1.01 37.92 -26.49
CA LEU A 20 1.20 36.48 -26.24
C LEU A 20 1.44 36.34 -24.74
N ASN A 21 0.34 36.23 -23.98
CA ASN A 21 0.40 35.71 -22.64
C ASN A 21 0.95 34.27 -22.80
N ARG A 22 2.26 34.12 -22.62
CA ARG A 22 2.83 32.82 -22.34
C ARG A 22 2.18 32.39 -21.03
N VAL A 23 1.17 31.52 -21.15
CA VAL A 23 0.77 30.66 -20.04
C VAL A 23 2.02 29.83 -19.75
N HIS A 24 2.81 30.30 -18.80
CA HIS A 24 3.71 29.43 -18.11
C HIS A 24 2.75 28.46 -17.41
N ALA A 25 2.57 27.25 -17.97
CA ALA A 25 2.20 26.13 -17.17
C ALA A 25 3.33 26.09 -16.12
N ASP A 26 3.02 26.50 -14.89
CA ASP A 26 3.82 26.14 -13.75
C ASP A 26 3.85 24.61 -13.80
N GLU A 27 4.92 24.05 -14.33
CA GLU A 27 5.34 22.69 -14.01
C GLU A 27 5.79 22.75 -12.55
N SER A 28 4.86 23.05 -11.65
CA SER A 28 5.06 22.81 -10.24
C SER A 28 5.28 21.32 -10.13
N GLY A 29 6.51 20.91 -9.93
CA GLY A 29 6.92 19.54 -9.83
C GLY A 29 5.98 18.80 -8.87
N SER A 30 5.70 17.55 -9.17
CA SER A 30 4.75 16.75 -8.41
C SER A 30 5.47 15.82 -7.43
N ILE A 31 4.79 15.51 -6.34
CA ILE A 31 5.19 14.42 -5.44
C ILE A 31 4.61 13.13 -6.00
N ILE A 32 5.45 12.10 -6.11
CA ILE A 32 5.07 10.80 -6.66
C ILE A 32 5.38 9.71 -5.64
N LEU A 33 4.43 8.79 -5.44
CA LEU A 33 4.64 7.50 -4.78
C LEU A 33 4.76 6.42 -5.85
N TYR A 34 5.79 5.58 -5.75
CA TYR A 34 6.02 4.52 -6.71
C TYR A 34 6.43 3.21 -6.03
N THR A 35 5.86 2.11 -6.49
CA THR A 35 6.33 0.74 -6.24
C THR A 35 6.11 -0.09 -7.51
N PRO A 36 7.01 -1.03 -7.87
CA PRO A 36 6.81 -1.88 -9.04
C PRO A 36 5.70 -2.92 -8.83
N TYR A 37 5.27 -3.17 -7.59
CA TYR A 37 4.32 -4.22 -7.24
C TYR A 37 3.03 -3.64 -6.66
N THR A 38 2.10 -3.29 -7.52
CA THR A 38 0.79 -2.72 -7.09
C THR A 38 -0.27 -3.79 -6.84
N LYS A 39 -0.05 -5.03 -7.34
CA LYS A 39 -0.93 -6.18 -7.12
C LYS A 39 -0.12 -7.43 -6.81
N ILE A 40 -0.35 -8.03 -5.65
CA ILE A 40 0.40 -9.19 -5.15
C ILE A 40 -0.59 -10.28 -4.74
N SER A 41 -0.29 -11.54 -5.13
CA SER A 41 -1.00 -12.72 -4.65
C SER A 41 -0.24 -13.38 -3.51
N VAL A 42 -0.93 -13.66 -2.40
CA VAL A 42 -0.33 -14.25 -1.21
C VAL A 42 -1.21 -15.33 -0.60
N THR A 43 -0.66 -16.13 0.29
CA THR A 43 -1.41 -17.07 1.14
C THR A 43 -1.77 -16.41 2.48
N PRO A 44 -2.84 -16.89 3.18
CA PRO A 44 -3.07 -16.52 4.57
C PRO A 44 -1.82 -16.72 5.44
N GLY A 45 -1.56 -15.79 6.35
CA GLY A 45 -0.38 -15.79 7.21
C GLY A 45 0.88 -15.20 6.58
N ALA A 46 0.84 -14.77 5.33
CA ALA A 46 2.00 -14.17 4.66
C ALA A 46 2.31 -12.77 5.20
N SER A 47 3.59 -12.41 5.16
CA SER A 47 4.07 -11.05 5.35
C SER A 47 4.51 -10.49 4.00
N ILE A 48 4.09 -9.26 3.70
CA ILE A 48 4.40 -8.56 2.46
C ILE A 48 5.24 -7.35 2.83
N ASP A 49 6.38 -7.19 2.17
CA ASP A 49 7.24 -6.03 2.32
C ASP A 49 7.26 -5.24 1.00
N TYR A 50 6.58 -4.09 0.99
CA TYR A 50 6.60 -3.16 -0.13
C TYR A 50 7.77 -2.19 0.04
N SER A 51 8.59 -2.07 -0.98
CA SER A 51 9.55 -0.97 -1.12
C SER A 51 8.89 0.14 -1.93
N ILE A 52 8.73 1.32 -1.33
CA ILE A 52 8.00 2.44 -1.91
C ILE A 52 8.94 3.64 -2.00
N ASP A 53 9.09 4.19 -3.19
CA ASP A 53 9.81 5.42 -3.44
C ASP A 53 8.87 6.63 -3.31
N LEU A 54 9.25 7.59 -2.48
CA LEU A 54 8.68 8.93 -2.45
C LEU A 54 9.62 9.85 -3.24
N ILE A 55 9.12 10.34 -4.37
CA ILE A 55 9.89 11.14 -5.33
C ILE A 55 9.39 12.58 -5.25
N ASN A 56 10.31 13.51 -5.00
CA ASN A 56 10.03 14.93 -4.94
C ASN A 56 10.56 15.62 -6.19
N ASN A 57 9.69 15.88 -7.16
CA ASN A 57 10.03 16.64 -8.38
C ASN A 57 9.77 18.13 -8.22
N THR A 58 9.55 18.62 -6.99
CA THR A 58 9.39 20.06 -6.73
C THR A 58 10.72 20.73 -6.45
N ASP A 59 10.75 22.07 -6.46
CA ASP A 59 11.95 22.87 -6.13
C ASP A 59 12.13 23.12 -4.63
N GLY A 60 11.19 22.64 -3.80
CA GLY A 60 11.21 22.79 -2.35
C GLY A 60 11.36 21.47 -1.61
N VAL A 61 11.81 21.54 -0.35
CA VAL A 61 11.81 20.38 0.56
C VAL A 61 10.36 19.99 0.84
N THR A 62 10.05 18.71 0.69
CA THR A 62 8.72 18.18 0.99
C THR A 62 8.75 17.34 2.27
N ASN A 63 7.83 17.65 3.20
CA ASN A 63 7.56 16.85 4.39
C ASN A 63 6.22 16.15 4.20
N ALA A 64 6.25 14.85 3.92
CA ALA A 64 5.06 14.08 3.64
C ALA A 64 4.66 13.23 4.86
N ASN A 65 3.43 13.40 5.33
CA ASN A 65 2.84 12.50 6.32
C ASN A 65 2.49 11.18 5.66
N LEU A 66 2.98 10.07 6.23
CA LEU A 66 2.78 8.73 5.72
C LEU A 66 1.63 8.05 6.46
N SER A 67 0.72 7.46 5.71
CA SER A 67 -0.39 6.69 6.28
C SER A 67 -0.89 5.63 5.31
N VAL A 68 -1.65 4.66 5.85
CA VAL A 68 -2.31 3.59 5.09
C VAL A 68 -3.79 3.59 5.43
N SER A 69 -4.64 3.50 4.43
CA SER A 69 -6.10 3.43 4.61
C SER A 69 -6.71 2.32 3.75
N GLY A 70 -7.79 1.73 4.23
CA GLY A 70 -8.51 0.66 3.52
C GLY A 70 -8.06 -0.76 3.87
N LEU A 71 -7.01 -0.94 4.69
CA LEU A 71 -6.67 -2.26 5.23
C LEU A 71 -7.76 -2.74 6.22
N PRO A 72 -8.13 -4.03 6.19
CA PRO A 72 -9.01 -4.60 7.21
C PRO A 72 -8.40 -4.43 8.61
N GLY A 73 -9.23 -4.15 9.63
CA GLY A 73 -8.75 -3.88 10.99
C GLY A 73 -7.98 -5.02 11.66
N SER A 74 -8.09 -6.25 11.13
CA SER A 74 -7.31 -7.41 11.60
C SER A 74 -5.91 -7.51 10.99
N TRP A 75 -5.60 -6.72 9.96
CA TRP A 75 -4.29 -6.72 9.31
C TRP A 75 -3.37 -5.73 10.03
N LYS A 76 -2.17 -6.20 10.35
CA LYS A 76 -1.14 -5.31 10.92
C LYS A 76 -0.32 -4.70 9.79
N HIS A 77 0.09 -3.46 9.97
CA HIS A 77 1.01 -2.80 9.06
C HIS A 77 1.98 -1.90 9.82
N GLU A 78 3.13 -1.68 9.22
CA GLU A 78 4.18 -0.82 9.77
C GLU A 78 4.95 -0.15 8.63
N ILE A 79 5.20 1.16 8.77
CA ILE A 79 6.02 1.94 7.83
C ILE A 79 7.38 2.19 8.46
N LYS A 80 8.45 1.80 7.76
CA LYS A 80 9.84 1.93 8.23
C LYS A 80 10.77 2.52 7.18
N SER A 81 11.79 3.26 7.64
CA SER A 81 12.98 3.58 6.85
C SER A 81 14.18 3.74 7.78
N GLY A 82 15.34 3.26 7.36
CA GLY A 82 16.57 3.34 8.16
C GLY A 82 16.47 2.66 9.54
N GLY A 83 15.58 1.66 9.70
CA GLY A 83 15.35 0.96 10.97
C GLY A 83 14.33 1.63 11.90
N TRP A 84 13.81 2.80 11.56
CA TRP A 84 12.84 3.57 12.36
C TRP A 84 11.41 3.39 11.83
N THR A 85 10.44 3.32 12.73
CA THR A 85 9.01 3.44 12.39
C THR A 85 8.69 4.91 12.14
N LEU A 86 8.08 5.20 10.99
CA LEU A 86 7.86 6.56 10.51
C LEU A 86 6.38 6.90 10.40
N SER A 87 6.05 8.15 10.77
CA SER A 87 4.79 8.79 10.43
C SER A 87 4.95 9.93 9.42
N GLN A 88 6.20 10.39 9.19
CA GLN A 88 6.53 11.46 8.26
C GLN A 88 7.89 11.21 7.64
N LEU A 89 8.07 11.60 6.38
CA LEU A 89 9.33 11.52 5.65
C LEU A 89 9.60 12.84 4.93
N SER A 90 10.83 13.33 5.09
CA SER A 90 11.31 14.54 4.42
C SER A 90 12.15 14.18 3.21
N VAL A 91 11.89 14.82 2.06
CA VAL A 91 12.60 14.60 0.80
C VAL A 91 13.07 15.94 0.24
N LEU A 92 14.35 16.04 -0.09
CA LEU A 92 14.94 17.24 -0.70
C LEU A 92 14.41 17.43 -2.13
N PRO A 93 14.52 18.65 -2.68
CA PRO A 93 14.15 18.95 -4.06
C PRO A 93 14.84 18.01 -5.04
N GLN A 94 14.11 17.53 -6.04
CA GLN A 94 14.62 16.66 -7.12
C GLN A 94 15.28 15.36 -6.63
N GLU A 95 14.95 14.93 -5.41
CA GLU A 95 15.42 13.68 -4.82
C GLU A 95 14.29 12.68 -4.59
N LYS A 96 14.69 11.44 -4.31
CA LYS A 96 13.81 10.40 -3.84
C LYS A 96 14.30 9.79 -2.53
N LYS A 97 13.36 9.34 -1.70
CA LYS A 97 13.62 8.56 -0.50
C LYS A 97 12.73 7.31 -0.51
N THR A 98 13.35 6.18 -0.18
CA THR A 98 12.65 4.90 -0.10
C THR A 98 12.24 4.61 1.34
N PHE A 99 11.02 4.14 1.50
CA PHE A 99 10.54 3.57 2.75
C PHE A 99 9.91 2.20 2.51
N ASN A 100 9.81 1.39 3.54
CA ASN A 100 9.21 0.07 3.49
C ASN A 100 7.87 0.07 4.20
N LEU A 101 6.86 -0.49 3.56
CA LEU A 101 5.58 -0.79 4.16
C LEU A 101 5.48 -2.31 4.33
N LYS A 102 5.53 -2.77 5.58
CA LYS A 102 5.25 -4.15 5.92
C LYS A 102 3.76 -4.32 6.18
N VAL A 103 3.16 -5.34 5.57
CA VAL A 103 1.75 -5.72 5.77
C VAL A 103 1.69 -7.19 6.16
N GLU A 104 1.06 -7.50 7.28
CA GLU A 104 0.88 -8.86 7.78
C GLU A 104 -0.55 -9.33 7.52
N VAL A 105 -0.69 -10.33 6.67
CA VAL A 105 -1.97 -10.97 6.37
C VAL A 105 -2.29 -11.99 7.46
N PRO A 106 -3.43 -11.92 8.16
CA PRO A 106 -3.75 -12.88 9.19
C PRO A 106 -3.90 -14.30 8.62
N LEU A 107 -3.61 -15.31 9.44
CA LEU A 107 -3.89 -16.71 9.11
C LEU A 107 -5.39 -16.94 8.86
N LYS A 108 -6.22 -16.29 9.68
CA LYS A 108 -7.68 -16.37 9.58
C LYS A 108 -8.20 -15.19 8.75
N VAL A 109 -8.17 -15.32 7.43
CA VAL A 109 -8.63 -14.34 6.47
C VAL A 109 -9.39 -15.03 5.34
N ASN A 110 -10.45 -14.39 4.86
CA ASN A 110 -11.18 -14.90 3.70
C ASN A 110 -10.36 -14.72 2.42
N LYS A 111 -10.48 -15.67 1.48
CA LYS A 111 -9.94 -15.49 0.13
C LYS A 111 -10.66 -14.34 -0.58
N GLY A 112 -9.93 -13.62 -1.39
CA GLY A 112 -10.46 -12.47 -2.15
C GLY A 112 -9.44 -11.40 -2.39
N SER A 113 -9.89 -10.30 -3.01
CA SER A 113 -9.08 -9.11 -3.26
C SER A 113 -9.30 -8.08 -2.17
N TYR A 114 -8.20 -7.55 -1.66
CA TYR A 114 -8.17 -6.51 -0.63
C TYR A 114 -7.47 -5.28 -1.19
N HIS A 115 -8.19 -4.18 -1.22
CA HIS A 115 -7.69 -2.90 -1.74
C HIS A 115 -7.38 -1.97 -0.58
N PHE A 116 -6.24 -1.32 -0.66
CA PHE A 116 -5.86 -0.28 0.29
C PHE A 116 -5.01 0.78 -0.41
N THR A 117 -4.83 1.90 0.24
CA THR A 117 -4.11 3.04 -0.32
C THR A 117 -3.05 3.52 0.64
N VAL A 118 -1.84 3.71 0.14
CA VAL A 118 -0.75 4.38 0.84
C VAL A 118 -0.80 5.87 0.50
N PHE A 119 -0.64 6.71 1.51
CA PHE A 119 -0.64 8.16 1.37
C PHE A 119 0.71 8.73 1.77
N ALA A 120 1.15 9.74 1.03
CA ALA A 120 2.21 10.65 1.41
C ALA A 120 1.69 12.08 1.21
N GLY A 121 1.20 12.69 2.29
CA GLY A 121 0.40 13.91 2.23
C GLY A 121 -0.86 13.69 1.40
N GLU A 122 -1.00 14.42 0.29
CA GLU A 122 -2.15 14.30 -0.62
C GLU A 122 -1.95 13.24 -1.73
N THR A 123 -0.70 12.80 -1.93
CA THR A 123 -0.35 11.81 -2.96
C THR A 123 -0.81 10.41 -2.53
N LYS A 124 -1.39 9.66 -3.47
CA LYS A 124 -2.02 8.36 -3.25
C LYS A 124 -1.38 7.28 -4.10
N LEU A 125 -1.15 6.12 -3.49
CA LEU A 125 -0.71 4.91 -4.18
C LEU A 125 -1.69 3.77 -3.86
N PRO A 126 -2.60 3.42 -4.77
CA PRO A 126 -3.50 2.29 -4.59
C PRO A 126 -2.76 0.98 -4.74
N LEU A 127 -3.01 0.03 -3.84
CA LEU A 127 -2.44 -1.31 -3.82
C LEU A 127 -3.53 -2.35 -3.67
N GLU A 128 -3.28 -3.54 -4.22
CA GLU A 128 -4.18 -4.69 -4.15
C GLU A 128 -3.43 -5.93 -3.66
N VAL A 129 -3.99 -6.62 -2.68
CA VAL A 129 -3.53 -7.93 -2.23
C VAL A 129 -4.62 -8.95 -2.52
N VAL A 130 -4.28 -9.98 -3.29
CA VAL A 130 -5.16 -11.12 -3.57
C VAL A 130 -4.78 -12.25 -2.63
N VAL A 131 -5.68 -12.59 -1.71
CA VAL A 131 -5.48 -13.75 -0.84
C VAL A 131 -5.96 -15.00 -1.57
N ALA A 132 -4.99 -15.90 -1.86
CA ALA A 132 -5.22 -17.15 -2.58
C ALA A 132 -5.86 -18.22 -1.69
N GLN A 133 -6.35 -19.27 -2.33
CA GLN A 133 -7.14 -20.33 -1.68
C GLN A 133 -6.30 -21.27 -0.77
N LYS A 134 -4.98 -21.38 -1.01
CA LYS A 134 -4.09 -22.23 -0.20
C LYS A 134 -3.50 -21.39 0.92
N GLY A 135 -3.96 -21.62 2.15
CA GLY A 135 -3.40 -21.05 3.36
C GLY A 135 -2.27 -21.91 3.95
N THR A 136 -1.49 -21.31 4.80
CA THR A 136 -0.60 -22.07 5.70
C THR A 136 -1.48 -22.74 6.74
N TYR A 137 -1.37 -24.07 6.85
CA TYR A 137 -2.09 -24.82 7.89
C TYR A 137 -1.33 -24.63 9.20
N GLN A 138 -2.00 -24.10 10.19
CA GLN A 138 -1.46 -24.01 11.54
C GLN A 138 -2.50 -24.51 12.52
N THR A 139 -2.12 -25.56 13.26
CA THR A 139 -2.92 -26.16 14.30
C THR A 139 -2.13 -26.12 15.60
N GLU A 140 -2.76 -25.68 16.64
CA GLU A 140 -2.24 -25.70 17.99
C GLU A 140 -2.93 -26.83 18.77
N PHE A 141 -2.13 -27.75 19.33
CA PHE A 141 -2.62 -28.85 20.15
C PHE A 141 -1.93 -28.76 21.51
N THR A 142 -2.69 -28.50 22.54
CA THR A 142 -2.19 -28.27 23.91
C THR A 142 -2.95 -29.14 24.91
N THR A 143 -2.27 -29.47 26.00
CA THR A 143 -2.87 -30.12 27.18
C THR A 143 -2.28 -29.50 28.45
N ASP A 144 -3.12 -29.37 29.46
CA ASP A 144 -2.71 -28.84 30.77
C ASP A 144 -1.91 -29.87 31.60
N GLN A 145 -2.06 -31.15 31.22
CA GLN A 145 -1.44 -32.27 31.94
C GLN A 145 -0.70 -33.21 30.97
N PRO A 146 0.50 -32.86 30.53
CA PRO A 146 1.25 -33.64 29.54
C PRO A 146 1.75 -34.98 30.07
N ASN A 147 1.86 -35.13 31.39
CA ASN A 147 2.38 -36.36 32.05
C ASN A 147 1.49 -36.73 33.22
N MET A 148 1.10 -38.00 33.31
CA MET A 148 0.41 -38.59 34.44
C MET A 148 1.12 -39.88 34.86
N GLN A 149 1.17 -40.12 36.16
CA GLN A 149 1.74 -41.35 36.75
C GLN A 149 0.67 -42.06 37.57
N GLY A 150 0.69 -43.39 37.48
CA GLY A 150 -0.21 -44.25 38.25
C GLY A 150 0.23 -45.72 38.23
N ASN A 151 -0.54 -46.58 38.88
CA ASN A 151 -0.30 -48.01 38.85
C ASN A 151 -0.97 -48.67 37.62
N SER A 152 -0.73 -49.97 37.42
CA SER A 152 -1.23 -50.72 36.27
C SER A 152 -2.77 -50.78 36.13
N LYS A 153 -3.52 -50.37 37.16
CA LYS A 153 -5.01 -50.34 37.17
C LYS A 153 -5.55 -48.92 37.12
N SER A 154 -4.69 -47.90 37.00
CA SER A 154 -5.12 -46.50 36.95
C SER A 154 -5.77 -46.17 35.61
N THR A 155 -6.84 -45.43 35.62
CA THR A 155 -7.43 -44.78 34.42
C THR A 155 -6.95 -43.34 34.37
N PHE A 156 -6.47 -42.93 33.20
CA PHE A 156 -5.97 -41.59 32.97
C PHE A 156 -6.95 -40.84 32.03
N THR A 157 -7.33 -39.63 32.40
CA THR A 157 -8.14 -38.74 31.56
C THR A 157 -7.31 -37.52 31.23
N PHE A 158 -7.13 -37.26 29.95
CA PHE A 158 -6.43 -36.09 29.43
C PHE A 158 -7.43 -35.13 28.79
N ASN A 159 -7.35 -33.87 29.17
CA ASN A 159 -8.02 -32.80 28.46
C ASN A 159 -7.03 -32.18 27.49
N ALA A 160 -7.40 -32.13 26.22
CA ALA A 160 -6.60 -31.53 25.20
C ALA A 160 -7.42 -30.50 24.41
N THR A 161 -6.79 -29.40 24.06
CA THR A 161 -7.38 -28.35 23.24
C THR A 161 -6.73 -28.38 21.87
N LEU A 162 -7.57 -28.55 20.83
CA LEU A 162 -7.18 -28.42 19.43
C LEU A 162 -7.72 -27.11 18.89
N LYS A 163 -6.82 -26.21 18.45
CA LYS A 163 -7.19 -24.91 17.92
C LYS A 163 -6.77 -24.81 16.45
N ASN A 164 -7.75 -24.71 15.59
CA ASN A 164 -7.52 -24.38 14.19
C ASN A 164 -7.29 -22.88 14.05
N GLN A 165 -6.10 -22.48 13.63
CA GLN A 165 -5.74 -21.06 13.43
C GLN A 165 -5.86 -20.62 11.95
N THR A 166 -6.42 -21.49 11.08
CA THR A 166 -6.67 -21.17 9.67
C THR A 166 -8.10 -20.67 9.45
N ALA A 167 -8.36 -20.06 8.29
CA ALA A 167 -9.70 -19.61 7.92
C ALA A 167 -10.63 -20.76 7.49
N ASP A 168 -10.06 -21.89 7.07
CA ASP A 168 -10.82 -23.03 6.53
C ASP A 168 -11.14 -24.06 7.63
N GLN A 169 -12.25 -24.76 7.47
CA GLN A 169 -12.55 -25.92 8.29
C GLN A 169 -11.59 -27.06 7.99
N GLN A 170 -11.09 -27.70 9.05
CA GLN A 170 -10.16 -28.81 8.95
C GLN A 170 -10.73 -30.04 9.63
N LEU A 171 -10.52 -31.20 9.04
CA LEU A 171 -10.84 -32.49 9.66
C LEU A 171 -9.59 -33.04 10.33
N TYR A 172 -9.70 -33.37 11.61
CA TYR A 172 -8.60 -33.95 12.40
C TYR A 172 -8.95 -35.37 12.83
N ALA A 173 -8.00 -36.28 12.71
CA ALA A 173 -8.06 -37.60 13.31
C ALA A 173 -7.14 -37.62 14.54
N LEU A 174 -7.68 -37.95 15.70
CA LEU A 174 -6.91 -38.11 16.93
C LEU A 174 -6.64 -39.60 17.15
N MET A 175 -5.39 -39.97 17.36
CA MET A 175 -4.98 -41.32 17.67
C MET A 175 -4.11 -41.28 18.93
N ALA A 176 -4.36 -42.23 19.85
CA ALA A 176 -3.52 -42.50 21.00
C ALA A 176 -2.79 -43.84 20.77
N ASN A 177 -1.47 -43.86 20.93
CA ASN A 177 -0.62 -45.05 20.81
C ASN A 177 -0.07 -45.45 22.18
#